data_f51a2bbb5b28a5a232aec4f43973ef30
#
_entry.id   f51a2bbb5b28a5a232aec4f43973ef30
#
_cell.length_a   1.000
_cell.length_b   1.000
_cell.length_c   1.000
_cell.angle_alpha   90.00
_cell.angle_beta   90.00
_cell.angle_gamma   90.00
#
_symmetry.space_group_name_H-M   'P 1'
#
loop_
_entity.id
_entity.type
_entity.pdbx_description
1 polymer ?
#
loop_
_entity_poly.entity_id
_entity_poly.type
_entity_poly.pdbx_seq_one_letter_code
_entity_poly.pdbx_strand_id
1 'polypeptide(L)'
;MRIILILAAAVAASTAAGAERPRDQDRAFEATREGRSMPLPMIERRVLPIMGDADYLGPEFNGRTYRLKFMRGGRVIWVDVDAATGRVIGRSGD
;
A
#
# COMPACT_ATOMS: atom_id res chain seq x y z
N MET A 1 -47.20 14.80 28.90
CA MET A 1 -46.78 14.63 28.60
C MET A 1 -45.80 14.40 28.05
N ARG A 2 -45.26 14.28 27.71
CA ARG A 2 -44.47 14.05 27.32
C ARG A 2 -43.61 14.08 26.53
N ILE A 3 -42.85 13.88 26.15
CA ILE A 3 -42.15 13.97 25.46
C ILE A 3 -41.06 13.66 25.09
N ILE A 4 -40.42 13.46 24.71
CA ILE A 4 -39.51 13.13 24.40
C ILE A 4 -38.55 13.24 23.68
N LEU A 5 -37.87 13.10 23.30
CA LEU A 5 -37.03 13.15 22.69
C LEU A 5 -36.05 12.81 22.23
N ILE A 6 -35.45 12.51 21.88
CA ILE A 6 -34.59 12.13 21.41
C ILE A 6 -33.58 12.23 20.84
N LEU A 7 -32.94 12.13 20.48
CA LEU A 7 -32.04 12.19 19.98
C LEU A 7 -31.22 11.82 19.32
N ALA A 8 -30.72 11.44 19.00
CA ALA A 8 -30.12 11.10 18.14
C ALA A 8 -28.93 11.06 17.97
N ALA A 9 -28.34 11.07 17.89
CA ALA A 9 -27.20 11.00 17.84
C ALA A 9 -26.45 10.75 16.90
N ALA A 10 -26.27 10.36 16.36
CA ALA A 10 -25.61 10.17 15.41
C ALA A 10 -24.37 10.06 15.28
N VAL A 11 -23.79 10.11 15.09
CA VAL A 11 -22.67 10.01 15.00
C VAL A 11 -21.85 9.77 14.11
N ALA A 12 -21.59 9.50 13.58
CA ALA A 12 -20.86 9.45 12.63
C ALA A 12 -19.59 9.44 12.64
N ALA A 13 -18.96 9.32 13.18
CA ALA A 13 -17.69 9.38 13.14
C ALA A 13 -16.96 8.54 12.39
N SER A 14 -17.29 7.61 11.99
CA SER A 14 -16.44 6.65 11.44
C SER A 14 -15.83 7.01 10.19
N THR A 15 -16.21 7.99 9.56
CA THR A 15 -15.60 8.27 8.31
C THR A 15 -14.15 8.52 8.37
N ALA A 16 -13.66 8.91 9.47
CA ALA A 16 -12.25 9.21 9.52
C ALA A 16 -11.41 8.01 9.18
N ALA A 17 -11.86 6.85 9.55
CA ALA A 17 -11.07 5.68 9.26
C ALA A 17 -10.90 5.47 7.79
N GLY A 18 -11.92 5.70 7.01
CA GLY A 18 -11.78 5.53 5.59
C GLY A 18 -10.89 6.56 4.98
N ALA A 19 -10.89 7.76 5.53
CA ALA A 19 -10.06 8.80 4.97
C ALA A 19 -8.59 8.54 5.17
N GLU A 20 -8.24 7.67 6.07
CA GLU A 20 -6.86 7.38 6.34
C GLU A 20 -6.27 6.32 5.42
N ARG A 21 -7.06 5.78 4.56
CA ARG A 21 -6.55 4.80 3.63
C ARG A 21 -5.46 5.44 2.78
N PRO A 22 -4.33 4.77 2.60
CA PRO A 22 -3.25 5.32 1.79
C PRO A 22 -3.70 5.56 0.36
N ARG A 23 -3.42 6.73 -0.14
CA ARG A 23 -3.73 7.05 -1.53
C ARG A 23 -2.97 6.19 -2.50
N ASP A 24 -1.77 5.77 -2.09
CA ASP A 24 -0.96 4.89 -2.93
C ASP A 24 -1.69 3.60 -3.24
N GLN A 25 -2.38 3.05 -2.26
CA GLN A 25 -3.14 1.82 -2.48
C GLN A 25 -4.28 2.03 -3.45
N ASP A 26 -4.97 3.15 -3.33
CA ASP A 26 -6.07 3.44 -4.23
C ASP A 26 -5.58 3.61 -5.65
N ARG A 27 -4.48 4.31 -5.83
CA ARG A 27 -3.92 4.54 -7.15
C ARG A 27 -3.40 3.24 -7.76
N ALA A 28 -2.80 2.40 -6.95
CA ALA A 28 -2.32 1.11 -7.43
C ALA A 28 -3.47 0.23 -7.89
N PHE A 29 -4.54 0.23 -7.13
CA PHE A 29 -5.71 -0.55 -7.45
C PHE A 29 -6.32 -0.09 -8.78
N GLU A 30 -6.43 1.20 -8.97
CA GLU A 30 -6.94 1.74 -10.23
C GLU A 30 -6.05 1.40 -11.40
N ALA A 31 -4.75 1.52 -11.24
CA ALA A 31 -3.81 1.22 -12.30
C ALA A 31 -3.91 -0.24 -12.71
N THR A 32 -4.10 -1.13 -11.76
CA THR A 32 -4.27 -2.55 -12.05
C THR A 32 -5.59 -2.79 -12.79
N ARG A 33 -6.65 -2.15 -12.36
CA ARG A 33 -7.96 -2.31 -13.01
C ARG A 33 -7.92 -1.82 -14.45
N GLU A 34 -7.12 -0.83 -14.73
CA GLU A 34 -6.98 -0.29 -16.08
C GLU A 34 -5.95 -1.04 -16.92
N GLY A 35 -5.33 -2.05 -16.35
CA GLY A 35 -4.35 -2.83 -17.09
C GLY A 35 -3.01 -2.16 -17.26
N ARG A 36 -2.75 -1.08 -16.53
CA ARG A 36 -1.49 -0.35 -16.65
C ARG A 36 -0.39 -0.90 -15.76
N SER A 37 -0.74 -1.71 -14.80
CA SER A 37 0.28 -2.27 -13.93
C SER A 37 -0.09 -3.67 -13.48
N MET A 38 0.90 -4.41 -13.07
CA MET A 38 0.70 -5.74 -12.52
C MET A 38 0.07 -5.63 -11.13
N PRO A 39 -0.75 -6.59 -10.76
CA PRO A 39 -1.27 -6.62 -9.39
C PRO A 39 -0.14 -6.70 -8.38
N LEU A 40 -0.25 -5.91 -7.32
CA LEU A 40 0.79 -5.88 -6.30
C LEU A 40 1.13 -7.27 -5.74
N PRO A 41 0.17 -8.15 -5.47
CA PRO A 41 0.54 -9.47 -4.96
C PRO A 41 1.46 -10.25 -5.88
N MET A 42 1.37 -10.05 -7.18
CA MET A 42 2.29 -10.71 -8.10
C MET A 42 3.69 -10.13 -7.99
N ILE A 43 3.78 -8.83 -7.83
CA ILE A 43 5.07 -8.19 -7.65
C ILE A 43 5.70 -8.64 -6.34
N GLU A 44 4.91 -8.70 -5.29
CA GLU A 44 5.40 -9.16 -3.99
C GLU A 44 5.91 -10.58 -4.05
N ARG A 45 5.21 -11.46 -4.76
CA ARG A 45 5.66 -12.84 -4.90
C ARG A 45 6.99 -12.96 -5.62
N ARG A 46 7.32 -12.01 -6.46
CA ARG A 46 8.59 -12.02 -7.16
C ARG A 46 9.73 -11.47 -6.30
N VAL A 47 9.42 -10.48 -5.48
CA VAL A 47 10.47 -9.75 -4.76
C VAL A 47 10.74 -10.33 -3.38
N LEU A 48 9.71 -10.70 -2.65
CA LEU A 48 9.90 -11.15 -1.28
C LEU A 48 10.90 -12.32 -1.15
N PRO A 49 10.86 -13.32 -2.02
CA PRO A 49 11.82 -14.41 -1.89
C PRO A 49 13.28 -13.97 -2.04
N ILE A 50 13.54 -12.90 -2.78
CA ILE A 50 14.91 -12.46 -2.97
C ILE A 50 15.43 -11.68 -1.76
N MET A 51 14.54 -11.24 -0.92
CA MET A 51 14.94 -10.42 0.23
C MET A 51 15.24 -11.28 1.46
N GLY A 52 15.04 -12.57 1.36
CA GLY A 52 15.44 -13.48 2.42
C GLY A 52 14.73 -13.20 3.72
N ASP A 53 15.50 -12.93 4.75
CA ASP A 53 14.96 -12.75 6.09
C ASP A 53 14.63 -11.30 6.43
N ALA A 54 14.66 -10.40 5.47
CA ALA A 54 14.30 -9.02 5.72
C ALA A 54 12.80 -8.93 6.01
N ASP A 55 12.44 -8.05 6.93
CA ASP A 55 11.03 -7.83 7.27
C ASP A 55 10.41 -6.90 6.27
N TYR A 56 9.30 -7.31 5.69
CA TYR A 56 8.61 -6.50 4.70
C TYR A 56 7.75 -5.46 5.41
N LEU A 57 7.97 -4.20 5.06
CA LEU A 57 7.26 -3.09 5.69
C LEU A 57 6.09 -2.59 4.87
N GLY A 58 6.03 -2.98 3.61
CA GLY A 58 4.92 -2.60 2.76
C GLY A 58 5.36 -1.82 1.53
N PRO A 59 4.43 -1.58 0.61
CA PRO A 59 4.72 -0.91 -0.64
C PRO A 59 4.39 0.56 -0.62
N GLU A 60 5.03 1.30 -1.53
CA GLU A 60 4.58 2.62 -1.94
C GLU A 60 4.41 2.60 -3.45
N PHE A 61 3.49 3.38 -3.96
CA PHE A 61 3.21 3.43 -5.38
C PHE A 61 3.19 4.87 -5.86
N ASN A 62 3.92 5.16 -6.92
CA ASN A 62 3.96 6.52 -7.44
C ASN A 62 3.32 6.68 -8.81
N GLY A 63 2.56 5.68 -9.25
CA GLY A 63 1.91 5.71 -10.54
C GLY A 63 2.61 4.89 -11.60
N ARG A 64 3.91 4.65 -11.45
CA ARG A 64 4.70 3.86 -12.38
C ARG A 64 5.55 2.82 -11.71
N THR A 65 5.92 3.06 -10.49
CA THR A 65 6.89 2.25 -9.77
C THR A 65 6.34 1.89 -8.40
N TYR A 66 6.52 0.65 -8.01
CA TYR A 66 6.31 0.26 -6.63
C TYR A 66 7.65 0.31 -5.91
N ARG A 67 7.66 0.92 -4.74
CA ARG A 67 8.81 0.87 -3.85
C ARG A 67 8.45 -0.05 -2.70
N LEU A 68 9.06 -1.22 -2.66
CA LEU A 68 8.82 -2.17 -1.59
C LEU A 68 9.86 -1.93 -0.52
N LYS A 69 9.40 -1.68 0.70
CA LYS A 69 10.29 -1.34 1.80
C LYS A 69 10.47 -2.52 2.71
N PHE A 70 11.71 -2.72 3.15
CA PHE A 70 12.08 -3.83 4.01
C PHE A 70 12.97 -3.32 5.12
N MET A 71 13.05 -4.09 6.20
CA MET A 71 13.95 -3.81 7.31
C MET A 71 14.86 -4.99 7.50
N ARG A 72 16.15 -4.73 7.56
CA ARG A 72 17.15 -5.76 7.85
C ARG A 72 18.25 -5.17 8.71
N GLY A 73 18.47 -5.74 9.88
CA GLY A 73 19.56 -5.29 10.72
C GLY A 73 19.45 -3.82 11.10
N GLY A 74 18.25 -3.32 11.33
CA GLY A 74 18.06 -1.94 11.69
C GLY A 74 18.13 -0.96 10.55
N ARG A 75 18.20 -1.45 9.31
CA ARG A 75 18.27 -0.58 8.14
C ARG A 75 17.07 -0.78 7.26
N VAL A 76 16.62 0.30 6.64
CA VAL A 76 15.54 0.24 5.66
C VAL A 76 16.15 0.02 4.29
N ILE A 77 15.68 -0.99 3.59
CA ILE A 77 16.08 -1.31 2.24
C ILE A 77 14.90 -1.06 1.33
N TRP A 78 15.13 -0.36 0.23
CA TRP A 78 14.07 -0.10 -0.75
C TRP A 78 14.37 -0.84 -2.04
N VAL A 79 13.35 -1.51 -2.57
CA VAL A 79 13.44 -2.18 -3.86
C VAL A 79 12.41 -1.54 -4.77
N ASP A 80 12.86 -0.92 -5.83
CA ASP A 80 11.98 -0.26 -6.78
C ASP A 80 11.68 -1.21 -7.94
N VAL A 81 10.41 -1.36 -8.24
CA VAL A 81 9.94 -2.31 -9.24
C VAL A 81 9.07 -1.57 -10.24
N ASP A 82 9.34 -1.78 -11.51
CA ASP A 82 8.50 -1.22 -12.55
C ASP A 82 7.12 -1.87 -12.46
N ALA A 83 6.09 -1.07 -12.27
CA ALA A 83 4.76 -1.59 -12.02
C ALA A 83 4.18 -2.30 -13.24
N ALA A 84 4.56 -1.87 -14.44
CA ALA A 84 4.00 -2.46 -15.65
C ALA A 84 4.58 -3.84 -15.93
N THR A 85 5.84 -4.05 -15.63
CA THR A 85 6.53 -5.29 -16.01
C THR A 85 6.89 -6.18 -14.84
N GLY A 86 6.92 -5.63 -13.63
CA GLY A 86 7.36 -6.38 -12.46
C GLY A 86 8.87 -6.52 -12.35
N ARG A 87 9.62 -5.75 -13.13
CA ARG A 87 11.08 -5.84 -13.09
C ARG A 87 11.64 -4.94 -12.02
N VAL A 88 12.64 -5.42 -11.31
CA VAL A 88 13.36 -4.61 -10.34
C VAL A 88 14.23 -3.62 -11.11
N ILE A 89 14.03 -2.35 -10.84
CA ILE A 89 14.75 -1.29 -11.54
C ILE A 89 15.69 -0.52 -10.64
N GLY A 90 15.66 -0.77 -9.35
CA GLY A 90 16.59 -0.10 -8.44
C GLY A 90 16.50 -0.70 -7.06
N ARG A 91 17.51 -0.39 -6.26
CA ARG A 91 17.60 -0.92 -4.92
C ARG A 91 18.49 -0.01 -4.09
N SER A 92 18.14 0.21 -2.84
CA SER A 92 18.95 1.04 -1.96
C SER A 92 18.89 0.53 -0.54
N GLY A 93 19.82 0.98 0.27
CA GLY A 93 19.85 0.63 1.69
C GLY A 93 20.61 -0.63 2.03
N ASP A 94 21.20 -1.26 1.08
CA ASP A 94 21.98 -2.49 1.33
C ASP A 94 23.33 -2.19 1.93
#